data_a1ad2a2929c49d1478504c42576c4951
#
_entry.id   a1ad2a2929c49d1478504c42576c4951
#
_cell.length_a   1.000
_cell.length_b   1.000
_cell.length_c   1.000
_cell.angle_alpha   90.00
_cell.angle_beta   90.00
_cell.angle_gamma   90.00
#
_symmetry.space_group_name_H-M   'P 1'
#
loop_
_entity.id
_entity.type
_entity.pdbx_description
1 polymer ?
#
loop_
_entity_poly.entity_id
_entity_poly.type
_entity_poly.pdbx_seq_one_letter_code
_entity_poly.pdbx_strand_id
1 'polypeptide(L)'
;GFKYAWNPTVPNTNAGLGNWENAGGVMQLGKGYIIRGSSSYGMAATNIAATFTGIPHNGTIPFTVARGSYTGVPYNGTNGVQITNLEDNYNLLGNPYPSAIDVANFLGQNSSVIHGNVKLWRHGSAPAAIVNPFYGSFTYNYNGDDYLTINSLGISDPVGSDPIIKSGQAFLVQMLDGPAATGIINFTNSMRLQAGLPLSNSNFFRNSDAVVNSESTEKHRIWLDIMDQ
;
A
#
# COMPACT_ATOMS: atom_id res chain seq x y z
N GLY A 1 15.46 9.79 -7.51
CA GLY A 1 14.78 9.10 -6.42
C GLY A 1 14.88 7.60 -6.60
N PHE A 2 14.91 6.86 -5.52
CA PHE A 2 14.94 5.39 -5.56
C PHE A 2 13.52 4.88 -5.47
N LYS A 3 13.15 3.99 -6.39
CA LYS A 3 11.89 3.27 -6.39
C LYS A 3 12.17 1.81 -6.02
N TYR A 4 11.42 1.26 -5.07
CA TYR A 4 11.53 -0.13 -4.64
C TYR A 4 10.21 -0.85 -4.84
N ALA A 5 10.30 -2.14 -5.15
CA ALA A 5 9.19 -3.07 -5.19
C ALA A 5 9.36 -4.14 -4.12
N TRP A 6 8.27 -4.72 -3.69
CA TRP A 6 8.25 -5.90 -2.83
C TRP A 6 8.24 -7.16 -3.68
N ASN A 7 9.17 -8.07 -3.41
CA ASN A 7 9.23 -9.38 -4.04
C ASN A 7 8.92 -10.47 -2.99
N PRO A 8 7.71 -11.02 -2.97
CA PRO A 8 7.33 -12.02 -1.97
C PRO A 8 8.08 -13.35 -2.12
N THR A 9 8.65 -13.64 -3.29
CA THR A 9 9.32 -14.92 -3.57
C THR A 9 10.78 -14.95 -3.12
N VAL A 10 11.36 -13.82 -2.76
CA VAL A 10 12.72 -13.76 -2.19
C VAL A 10 12.63 -14.13 -0.73
N PRO A 11 13.46 -15.07 -0.24
CA PRO A 11 13.51 -15.39 1.18
C PRO A 11 13.76 -14.14 2.02
N ASN A 12 12.89 -13.90 3.01
CA ASN A 12 13.10 -12.83 3.94
C ASN A 12 14.28 -13.19 4.86
N THR A 13 15.34 -12.44 4.76
CA THR A 13 16.52 -12.60 5.61
C THR A 13 16.67 -11.37 6.48
N ASN A 14 17.19 -11.52 7.70
CA ASN A 14 17.44 -10.40 8.61
C ASN A 14 18.71 -9.60 8.23
N ALA A 15 19.11 -9.63 6.96
CA ALA A 15 20.24 -8.88 6.41
C ALA A 15 19.82 -8.13 5.15
N GLY A 16 20.30 -6.91 4.97
CA GLY A 16 20.06 -6.11 3.76
C GLY A 16 18.67 -5.50 3.68
N LEU A 17 18.06 -5.60 2.52
CA LEU A 17 16.74 -4.97 2.20
C LEU A 17 15.55 -5.92 2.42
N GLY A 18 15.76 -7.15 2.90
CA GLY A 18 14.72 -8.17 2.99
C GLY A 18 14.10 -8.46 1.62
N ASN A 19 12.77 -8.43 1.54
CA ASN A 19 12.04 -8.63 0.29
C ASN A 19 12.01 -7.40 -0.65
N TRP A 20 12.60 -6.27 -0.25
CA TRP A 20 12.65 -5.07 -1.07
C TRP A 20 13.73 -5.17 -2.15
N GLU A 21 13.38 -4.84 -3.36
CA GLU A 21 14.30 -4.79 -4.50
C GLU A 21 14.22 -3.47 -5.24
N ASN A 22 15.33 -3.04 -5.84
CA ASN A 22 15.32 -1.86 -6.69
C ASN A 22 14.43 -2.09 -7.91
N ALA A 23 13.49 -1.19 -8.13
CA ALA A 23 12.54 -1.27 -9.23
C ALA A 23 12.82 -0.18 -10.27
N GLY A 24 13.55 -0.52 -11.31
CA GLY A 24 13.74 0.34 -12.47
C GLY A 24 12.55 0.31 -13.44
N GLY A 25 12.61 1.15 -14.49
CA GLY A 25 11.69 1.10 -15.62
C GLY A 25 10.24 1.53 -15.32
N VAL A 26 9.32 1.04 -16.15
CA VAL A 26 7.89 1.37 -16.11
C VAL A 26 7.23 0.67 -14.94
N MET A 27 6.29 1.35 -14.28
CA MET A 27 5.47 0.77 -13.22
C MET A 27 4.50 -0.25 -13.81
N GLN A 28 4.40 -1.42 -13.16
CA GLN A 28 3.48 -2.48 -13.57
C GLN A 28 2.09 -2.23 -12.99
N LEU A 29 1.07 -2.52 -13.78
CA LEU A 29 -0.33 -2.36 -13.39
C LEU A 29 -0.67 -3.23 -12.18
N GLY A 30 -1.29 -2.64 -11.15
CA GLY A 30 -1.67 -3.32 -9.92
C GLY A 30 -0.52 -3.62 -8.95
N LYS A 31 0.75 -3.42 -9.35
CA LYS A 31 1.91 -3.59 -8.46
C LYS A 31 2.15 -2.32 -7.64
N GLY A 32 2.36 -2.50 -6.35
CA GLY A 32 2.72 -1.42 -5.45
C GLY A 32 4.22 -1.13 -5.46
N TYR A 33 4.55 0.12 -5.17
CA TYR A 33 5.93 0.60 -5.06
C TYR A 33 6.07 1.54 -3.88
N ILE A 34 7.25 1.58 -3.28
CA ILE A 34 7.64 2.65 -2.39
C ILE A 34 8.68 3.55 -3.09
N ILE A 35 8.57 4.85 -2.84
CA ILE A 35 9.50 5.84 -3.37
C ILE A 35 10.19 6.48 -2.19
N ARG A 36 11.52 6.40 -2.16
CA ARG A 36 12.33 7.12 -1.20
C ARG A 36 12.53 8.54 -1.67
N GLY A 37 12.26 9.51 -0.80
CA GLY A 37 12.56 10.91 -1.05
C GLY A 37 14.05 11.13 -1.33
N SER A 38 14.36 12.21 -2.04
CA SER A 38 15.76 12.60 -2.28
C SER A 38 16.45 12.99 -0.96
N SER A 39 17.71 12.64 -0.82
CA SER A 39 18.56 13.12 0.30
C SER A 39 18.74 14.63 0.33
N SER A 40 18.37 15.33 -0.75
CA SER A 40 18.36 16.81 -0.77
C SER A 40 17.22 17.42 0.06
N TYR A 41 16.21 16.64 0.44
CA TYR A 41 15.19 17.07 1.38
C TYR A 41 15.68 16.85 2.81
N GLY A 42 15.65 17.88 3.63
CA GLY A 42 15.99 17.78 5.05
C GLY A 42 14.94 17.00 5.86
N MET A 43 15.14 16.93 7.18
CA MET A 43 14.21 16.26 8.11
C MET A 43 12.91 17.05 8.35
N ALA A 44 12.81 18.30 7.87
CA ALA A 44 11.60 19.09 7.97
C ALA A 44 10.52 18.57 7.01
N ALA A 45 9.27 18.59 7.45
CA ALA A 45 8.13 18.22 6.63
C ALA A 45 8.09 19.09 5.35
N THR A 46 8.17 18.46 4.20
CA THR A 46 8.20 19.12 2.89
C THR A 46 7.19 18.49 1.96
N ASN A 47 6.44 19.31 1.23
CA ASN A 47 5.53 18.84 0.22
C ASN A 47 6.33 18.39 -1.02
N ILE A 48 6.20 17.11 -1.37
CA ILE A 48 6.81 16.55 -2.55
C ILE A 48 5.69 16.24 -3.55
N ALA A 49 5.74 16.87 -4.72
CA ALA A 49 4.84 16.55 -5.82
C ALA A 49 5.41 15.38 -6.63
N ALA A 50 4.60 14.36 -6.86
CA ALA A 50 4.92 13.27 -7.79
C ALA A 50 3.89 13.27 -8.92
N THR A 51 4.36 13.19 -10.16
CA THR A 51 3.51 13.11 -11.34
C THR A 51 3.59 11.70 -11.92
N PHE A 52 2.43 11.09 -12.11
CA PHE A 52 2.30 9.82 -12.81
C PHE A 52 1.73 10.07 -14.19
N THR A 53 2.37 9.49 -15.21
CA THR A 53 1.94 9.61 -16.59
C THR A 53 1.53 8.24 -17.11
N GLY A 54 0.36 8.13 -17.70
CA GLY A 54 -0.16 6.86 -18.22
C GLY A 54 -1.61 6.98 -18.69
N ILE A 55 -2.12 5.88 -19.23
CA ILE A 55 -3.53 5.77 -19.63
C ILE A 55 -4.34 5.33 -18.40
N PRO A 56 -5.44 6.03 -18.05
CA PRO A 56 -6.31 5.60 -16.98
C PRO A 56 -6.92 4.22 -17.27
N HIS A 57 -6.83 3.32 -16.30
CA HIS A 57 -7.36 1.97 -16.46
C HIS A 57 -8.80 1.86 -15.98
N ASN A 58 -9.54 0.96 -16.63
CA ASN A 58 -10.95 0.65 -16.34
C ASN A 58 -11.21 -0.85 -16.55
N GLY A 59 -12.34 -1.35 -16.05
CA GLY A 59 -12.71 -2.76 -16.19
C GLY A 59 -12.04 -3.67 -15.14
N THR A 60 -12.08 -4.96 -15.38
CA THR A 60 -11.45 -5.96 -14.51
C THR A 60 -9.96 -6.06 -14.78
N ILE A 61 -9.17 -5.95 -13.74
CA ILE A 61 -7.70 -5.99 -13.80
C ILE A 61 -7.23 -7.12 -12.88
N PRO A 62 -6.76 -8.26 -13.45
CA PRO A 62 -6.18 -9.33 -12.68
C PRO A 62 -4.76 -8.98 -12.22
N PHE A 63 -4.40 -9.43 -11.03
CA PHE A 63 -3.04 -9.34 -10.50
C PHE A 63 -2.66 -10.66 -9.82
N THR A 64 -1.45 -11.14 -10.07
CA THR A 64 -0.95 -12.36 -9.45
C THR A 64 -0.26 -12.01 -8.14
N VAL A 65 -0.79 -12.54 -7.03
CA VAL A 65 -0.11 -12.55 -5.74
C VAL A 65 0.68 -13.84 -5.60
N ALA A 66 1.79 -13.78 -4.87
CA ALA A 66 2.67 -14.92 -4.67
C ALA A 66 2.92 -15.12 -3.18
N ARG A 67 3.25 -16.35 -2.84
CA ARG A 67 3.70 -16.75 -1.51
C ARG A 67 5.20 -16.69 -1.44
N GLY A 68 5.72 -16.32 -0.29
CA GLY A 68 7.12 -16.42 0.03
C GLY A 68 7.60 -17.88 0.11
N SER A 69 8.89 -18.04 0.10
CA SER A 69 9.55 -19.35 0.16
C SER A 69 10.41 -19.52 1.42
N TYR A 70 10.16 -18.71 2.45
CA TYR A 70 10.91 -18.79 3.69
C TYR A 70 10.68 -20.13 4.38
N THR A 71 11.74 -20.89 4.54
CA THR A 71 11.76 -22.19 5.22
C THR A 71 12.71 -22.21 6.42
N GLY A 72 13.21 -21.03 6.80
CA GLY A 72 14.17 -20.88 7.89
C GLY A 72 13.55 -21.07 9.28
N VAL A 73 14.42 -21.01 10.29
CA VAL A 73 13.98 -21.03 11.70
C VAL A 73 13.20 -19.75 11.99
N PRO A 74 12.00 -19.83 12.60
CA PRO A 74 11.27 -18.66 13.04
C PRO A 74 12.13 -17.73 13.90
N TYR A 75 12.01 -16.43 13.69
CA TYR A 75 12.76 -15.41 14.43
C TYR A 75 11.83 -14.29 14.90
N ASN A 76 12.22 -13.57 15.94
CA ASN A 76 11.43 -12.46 16.46
C ASN A 76 11.64 -11.21 15.60
N GLY A 77 10.56 -10.68 15.04
CA GLY A 77 10.52 -9.36 14.43
C GLY A 77 10.65 -8.24 15.47
N THR A 78 10.76 -7.01 14.98
CA THR A 78 10.96 -5.80 15.82
C THR A 78 9.87 -5.59 16.88
N ASN A 79 8.66 -6.06 16.63
CA ASN A 79 7.51 -5.91 17.55
C ASN A 79 7.32 -7.12 18.46
N GLY A 80 8.31 -8.01 18.57
CA GLY A 80 8.19 -9.24 19.34
C GLY A 80 7.27 -10.29 18.69
N VAL A 81 6.71 -10.02 17.53
CA VAL A 81 5.95 -10.99 16.75
C VAL A 81 6.92 -11.97 16.12
N GLN A 82 6.68 -13.26 16.31
CA GLN A 82 7.49 -14.28 15.68
C GLN A 82 7.21 -14.32 14.18
N ILE A 83 8.25 -14.17 13.37
CA ILE A 83 8.17 -14.31 11.91
C ILE A 83 8.38 -15.76 11.54
N THR A 84 7.42 -16.31 10.86
CA THR A 84 7.39 -17.70 10.38
C THR A 84 7.22 -17.70 8.85
N ASN A 85 7.10 -18.86 8.25
CA ASN A 85 6.75 -18.98 6.84
C ASN A 85 5.34 -18.47 6.50
N LEU A 86 4.50 -18.19 7.50
CA LEU A 86 3.15 -17.64 7.31
C LEU A 86 3.20 -16.14 7.04
N GLU A 87 4.06 -15.41 7.74
CA GLU A 87 4.25 -13.96 7.56
C GLU A 87 4.98 -13.61 6.27
N ASP A 88 5.53 -14.60 5.57
CA ASP A 88 6.25 -14.42 4.30
C ASP A 88 5.31 -14.26 3.07
N ASN A 89 3.99 -14.28 3.31
CA ASN A 89 2.98 -14.24 2.25
C ASN A 89 2.51 -12.82 1.87
N TYR A 90 3.20 -11.76 2.28
CA TYR A 90 2.82 -10.40 1.98
C TYR A 90 3.11 -10.03 0.52
N ASN A 91 2.16 -9.30 -0.09
CA ASN A 91 2.28 -8.72 -1.42
C ASN A 91 1.96 -7.23 -1.35
N LEU A 92 2.76 -6.40 -2.01
CA LEU A 92 2.51 -4.97 -2.12
C LEU A 92 1.79 -4.68 -3.42
N LEU A 93 0.54 -4.23 -3.30
CA LEU A 93 -0.34 -3.88 -4.40
C LEU A 93 -0.42 -2.37 -4.57
N GLY A 94 -0.79 -1.92 -5.76
CA GLY A 94 -1.16 -0.53 -6.05
C GLY A 94 -2.57 -0.45 -6.59
N ASN A 95 -3.35 0.52 -6.15
CA ASN A 95 -4.67 0.76 -6.75
C ASN A 95 -4.50 1.12 -8.24
N PRO A 96 -4.99 0.29 -9.19
CA PRO A 96 -4.76 0.50 -10.61
C PRO A 96 -5.71 1.53 -11.24
N TYR A 97 -6.69 2.02 -10.49
CA TYR A 97 -7.70 2.94 -11.02
C TYR A 97 -7.39 4.42 -10.72
N PRO A 98 -7.88 5.33 -11.55
CA PRO A 98 -7.80 6.77 -11.29
C PRO A 98 -8.77 7.24 -10.19
N SER A 99 -9.50 6.34 -9.56
CA SER A 99 -10.43 6.57 -8.45
C SER A 99 -10.07 5.75 -7.23
N ALA A 100 -10.61 6.11 -6.07
CA ALA A 100 -10.52 5.28 -4.88
C ALA A 100 -11.26 3.95 -5.06
N ILE A 101 -10.88 2.94 -4.25
CA ILE A 101 -11.57 1.65 -4.14
C ILE A 101 -11.96 1.38 -2.68
N ASP A 102 -13.09 0.71 -2.49
CA ASP A 102 -13.61 0.26 -1.20
C ASP A 102 -12.87 -0.99 -0.73
N VAL A 103 -12.33 -0.96 0.49
CA VAL A 103 -11.53 -2.06 1.06
C VAL A 103 -12.39 -3.30 1.32
N ALA A 104 -13.60 -3.12 1.86
CA ALA A 104 -14.45 -4.25 2.19
C ALA A 104 -14.87 -5.01 0.92
N ASN A 105 -15.20 -4.27 -0.14
CA ASN A 105 -15.55 -4.85 -1.45
C ASN A 105 -14.33 -5.56 -2.09
N PHE A 106 -13.14 -4.94 -2.03
CA PHE A 106 -11.91 -5.55 -2.52
C PHE A 106 -11.60 -6.87 -1.79
N LEU A 107 -11.63 -6.86 -0.47
CA LEU A 107 -11.36 -8.04 0.36
C LEU A 107 -12.42 -9.13 0.16
N GLY A 108 -13.71 -8.74 0.08
CA GLY A 108 -14.81 -9.68 -0.12
C GLY A 108 -14.70 -10.44 -1.46
N GLN A 109 -14.38 -9.74 -2.55
CA GLN A 109 -14.25 -10.36 -3.86
C GLN A 109 -13.00 -11.24 -4.00
N ASN A 110 -11.97 -11.03 -3.17
CA ASN A 110 -10.71 -11.76 -3.23
C ASN A 110 -10.48 -12.69 -2.02
N SER A 111 -11.51 -12.94 -1.21
CA SER A 111 -11.44 -13.66 0.06
C SER A 111 -10.98 -15.13 -0.07
N SER A 112 -11.05 -15.72 -1.25
CA SER A 112 -10.53 -17.06 -1.53
C SER A 112 -9.01 -17.10 -1.77
N VAL A 113 -8.36 -15.93 -1.88
CA VAL A 113 -6.93 -15.82 -2.23
C VAL A 113 -6.14 -15.08 -1.17
N ILE A 114 -6.73 -14.07 -0.53
CA ILE A 114 -6.05 -13.21 0.45
C ILE A 114 -6.81 -13.17 1.78
N HIS A 115 -6.07 -12.88 2.85
CA HIS A 115 -6.65 -12.66 4.18
C HIS A 115 -7.55 -11.42 4.19
N GLY A 116 -8.47 -11.37 5.16
CA GLY A 116 -9.50 -10.34 5.29
C GLY A 116 -9.02 -9.00 5.85
N ASN A 117 -7.80 -8.59 5.55
CA ASN A 117 -7.28 -7.28 5.92
C ASN A 117 -6.28 -6.73 4.88
N VAL A 118 -6.19 -5.41 4.83
CA VAL A 118 -5.13 -4.69 4.12
C VAL A 118 -4.32 -3.87 5.11
N LYS A 119 -3.05 -3.62 4.80
CA LYS A 119 -2.20 -2.71 5.57
C LYS A 119 -1.75 -1.57 4.69
N LEU A 120 -1.94 -0.36 5.19
CA LEU A 120 -1.55 0.89 4.53
C LEU A 120 -0.43 1.53 5.33
N TRP A 121 0.61 1.99 4.64
CA TRP A 121 1.66 2.76 5.30
C TRP A 121 1.12 4.12 5.71
N ARG A 122 1.22 4.41 6.99
CA ARG A 122 0.80 5.67 7.59
C ARG A 122 2.03 6.33 8.23
N HIS A 123 2.42 7.46 7.75
CA HIS A 123 3.54 8.22 8.29
C HIS A 123 3.15 8.92 9.60
N GLY A 124 2.92 8.15 10.65
CA GLY A 124 2.44 8.64 11.95
C GLY A 124 3.55 9.14 12.86
N SER A 125 4.75 8.56 12.75
CA SER A 125 5.92 8.90 13.56
C SER A 125 7.12 9.31 12.70
N ALA A 126 7.97 10.18 13.24
CA ALA A 126 9.22 10.52 12.58
C ALA A 126 10.19 9.31 12.62
N PRO A 127 11.03 9.14 11.59
CA PRO A 127 12.09 8.12 11.64
C PRO A 127 12.98 8.33 12.87
N ALA A 128 13.27 7.26 13.58
CA ALA A 128 14.12 7.26 14.77
C ALA A 128 15.30 6.31 14.62
N ALA A 129 16.31 6.43 15.46
CA ALA A 129 17.44 5.51 15.53
C ALA A 129 16.98 4.20 16.20
N ILE A 130 16.17 3.43 15.50
CA ILE A 130 15.64 2.15 15.94
C ILE A 130 16.46 1.06 15.25
N VAL A 131 17.05 0.16 16.04
CA VAL A 131 17.72 -1.02 15.49
C VAL A 131 16.64 -1.95 14.91
N ASN A 132 16.53 -1.94 13.61
CA ASN A 132 15.71 -2.92 12.91
C ASN A 132 16.61 -4.01 12.33
N PRO A 133 16.44 -5.28 12.67
CA PRO A 133 17.27 -6.35 12.17
C PRO A 133 17.25 -6.49 10.64
N PHE A 134 16.18 -6.02 9.98
CA PHE A 134 16.04 -6.07 8.52
C PHE A 134 16.71 -4.92 7.77
N TYR A 135 16.95 -3.80 8.46
CA TYR A 135 17.40 -2.55 7.84
C TYR A 135 18.64 -1.99 8.53
N GLY A 136 19.52 -2.87 8.97
CA GLY A 136 20.75 -2.50 9.67
C GLY A 136 21.67 -1.53 8.93
N SER A 137 21.45 -1.33 7.62
CA SER A 137 22.18 -0.36 6.80
C SER A 137 21.68 1.09 6.95
N PHE A 138 20.57 1.33 7.65
CA PHE A 138 19.99 2.65 7.81
C PHE A 138 20.09 3.15 9.24
N THR A 139 20.57 4.37 9.41
CA THR A 139 20.70 5.02 10.73
C THR A 139 19.34 5.33 11.35
N TYR A 140 18.35 5.65 10.53
CA TYR A 140 16.99 5.98 10.94
C TYR A 140 15.99 5.04 10.27
N ASN A 141 15.10 4.48 11.07
CA ASN A 141 14.07 3.56 10.62
C ASN A 141 12.70 4.02 11.09
N TYR A 142 11.67 3.56 10.40
CA TYR A 142 10.26 3.76 10.77
C TYR A 142 9.83 2.71 11.78
N ASN A 143 8.82 3.06 12.58
CA ASN A 143 8.19 2.13 13.51
C ASN A 143 7.23 1.19 12.73
N GLY A 144 7.18 -0.07 13.15
CA GLY A 144 6.17 -1.02 12.64
C GLY A 144 4.73 -0.62 12.92
N ASP A 145 4.50 0.23 13.95
CA ASP A 145 3.18 0.76 14.30
C ASP A 145 2.67 1.85 13.33
N ASP A 146 3.50 2.25 12.35
CA ASP A 146 3.11 3.18 11.29
C ASP A 146 2.23 2.53 10.20
N TYR A 147 1.76 1.30 10.41
CA TYR A 147 0.77 0.68 9.57
C TYR A 147 -0.65 0.92 10.07
N LEU A 148 -1.52 1.30 9.15
CA LEU A 148 -2.96 1.28 9.31
C LEU A 148 -3.49 -0.04 8.76
N THR A 149 -4.18 -0.81 9.59
CA THR A 149 -4.84 -2.05 9.17
C THR A 149 -6.33 -1.78 8.97
N ILE A 150 -6.91 -2.21 7.86
CA ILE A 150 -8.34 -2.14 7.59
C ILE A 150 -8.83 -3.55 7.28
N ASN A 151 -9.88 -4.00 7.98
CA ASN A 151 -10.45 -5.33 7.81
C ASN A 151 -11.63 -5.35 6.81
N SER A 152 -12.14 -6.55 6.53
CA SER A 152 -13.26 -6.79 5.62
C SER A 152 -14.60 -6.18 6.05
N LEU A 153 -14.71 -5.71 7.28
CA LEU A 153 -15.87 -4.97 7.78
C LEU A 153 -15.70 -3.45 7.63
N GLY A 154 -14.58 -3.00 7.05
CA GLY A 154 -14.25 -1.58 6.94
C GLY A 154 -13.79 -0.94 8.25
N ILE A 155 -13.47 -1.74 9.26
CA ILE A 155 -12.96 -1.23 10.53
C ILE A 155 -11.46 -1.06 10.44
N SER A 156 -10.97 0.11 10.84
CA SER A 156 -9.54 0.44 10.84
C SER A 156 -8.92 0.33 12.24
N ASP A 157 -7.64 -0.05 12.27
CA ASP A 157 -6.78 0.02 13.44
C ASP A 157 -5.49 0.79 13.10
N PRO A 158 -5.25 1.98 13.67
CA PRO A 158 -6.12 2.70 14.61
C PRO A 158 -7.46 3.13 13.99
N VAL A 159 -8.47 3.20 14.87
CA VAL A 159 -9.86 3.52 14.49
C VAL A 159 -9.97 4.95 13.94
N GLY A 160 -10.91 5.14 13.00
CA GLY A 160 -11.30 6.45 12.47
C GLY A 160 -10.74 6.79 11.10
N SER A 161 -10.10 5.83 10.44
CA SER A 161 -9.67 6.03 9.04
C SER A 161 -10.74 5.55 8.06
N ASP A 162 -10.87 6.25 6.93
CA ASP A 162 -11.77 5.85 5.87
C ASP A 162 -11.36 4.47 5.31
N PRO A 163 -12.30 3.52 5.13
CA PRO A 163 -12.00 2.18 4.64
C PRO A 163 -11.84 2.14 3.11
N ILE A 164 -11.07 3.06 2.55
CA ILE A 164 -10.85 3.21 1.11
C ILE A 164 -9.36 3.34 0.80
N ILE A 165 -8.96 2.80 -0.35
CA ILE A 165 -7.62 2.94 -0.92
C ILE A 165 -7.71 3.96 -2.05
N LYS A 166 -7.02 5.08 -1.89
CA LYS A 166 -7.03 6.19 -2.85
C LYS A 166 -6.30 5.84 -4.14
N SER A 167 -6.57 6.58 -5.20
CA SER A 167 -5.82 6.48 -6.46
C SER A 167 -4.32 6.73 -6.20
N GLY A 168 -3.48 5.91 -6.82
CA GLY A 168 -2.02 6.01 -6.66
C GLY A 168 -1.49 5.56 -5.29
N GLN A 169 -2.32 4.99 -4.43
CA GLN A 169 -1.92 4.47 -3.14
C GLN A 169 -1.54 2.99 -3.23
N ALA A 170 -0.42 2.63 -2.60
CA ALA A 170 -0.01 1.25 -2.42
C ALA A 170 -0.48 0.72 -1.06
N PHE A 171 -0.71 -0.59 -0.99
CA PHE A 171 -1.15 -1.29 0.21
C PHE A 171 -0.66 -2.74 0.23
N LEU A 172 -0.47 -3.29 1.40
CA LEU A 172 -0.08 -4.68 1.60
C LEU A 172 -1.31 -5.56 1.79
N VAL A 173 -1.27 -6.73 1.16
CA VAL A 173 -2.18 -7.85 1.41
C VAL A 173 -1.37 -9.08 1.75
N GLN A 174 -1.96 -10.00 2.48
CA GLN A 174 -1.35 -11.29 2.79
C GLN A 174 -2.08 -12.39 2.03
N MET A 175 -1.36 -13.19 1.24
CA MET A 175 -1.92 -14.35 0.56
C MET A 175 -2.29 -15.42 1.60
N LEU A 176 -3.40 -16.14 1.39
CA LEU A 176 -3.79 -17.25 2.23
C LEU A 176 -2.76 -18.38 2.19
N ASP A 177 -2.61 -19.08 3.31
CA ASP A 177 -1.82 -20.30 3.35
C ASP A 177 -2.48 -21.42 2.56
N GLY A 178 -1.66 -22.29 2.02
CA GLY A 178 -2.14 -23.42 1.23
C GLY A 178 -1.05 -23.96 0.30
N PRO A 179 -1.33 -24.96 -0.53
CA PRO A 179 -0.35 -25.59 -1.40
C PRO A 179 0.02 -24.73 -2.64
N ALA A 180 -0.83 -23.76 -3.01
CA ALA A 180 -0.59 -22.94 -4.19
C ALA A 180 0.49 -21.88 -3.92
N ALA A 181 1.50 -21.81 -4.80
CA ALA A 181 2.56 -20.80 -4.71
C ALA A 181 2.09 -19.40 -5.16
N THR A 182 1.01 -19.34 -5.94
CA THR A 182 0.45 -18.08 -6.47
C THR A 182 -1.07 -18.16 -6.47
N GLY A 183 -1.70 -16.97 -6.47
CA GLY A 183 -3.14 -16.80 -6.64
C GLY A 183 -3.43 -15.58 -7.50
N ILE A 184 -4.61 -15.53 -8.09
CA ILE A 184 -5.04 -14.36 -8.87
C ILE A 184 -6.10 -13.62 -8.07
N ILE A 185 -5.84 -12.36 -7.79
CA ILE A 185 -6.82 -11.39 -7.31
C ILE A 185 -7.31 -10.53 -8.47
N ASN A 186 -8.50 -9.98 -8.34
CA ASN A 186 -9.07 -9.10 -9.33
C ASN A 186 -9.41 -7.75 -8.71
N PHE A 187 -9.03 -6.69 -9.40
CA PHE A 187 -9.63 -5.37 -9.22
C PHE A 187 -10.81 -5.26 -10.18
N THR A 188 -11.94 -4.72 -9.71
CA THR A 188 -13.16 -4.57 -10.53
C THR A 188 -13.76 -3.18 -10.35
N ASN A 189 -14.55 -2.74 -11.34
CA ASN A 189 -15.21 -1.44 -11.28
C ASN A 189 -16.18 -1.30 -10.10
N SER A 190 -16.79 -2.40 -9.63
CA SER A 190 -17.70 -2.36 -8.48
C SER A 190 -17.01 -1.91 -7.18
N MET A 191 -15.70 -2.10 -7.05
CA MET A 191 -14.92 -1.62 -5.91
C MET A 191 -14.77 -0.09 -5.87
N ARG A 192 -15.04 0.59 -6.97
CA ARG A 192 -14.94 2.05 -7.11
C ARG A 192 -16.19 2.77 -6.62
N LEU A 193 -17.18 2.01 -6.19
CA LEU A 193 -18.49 2.49 -5.75
C LEU A 193 -18.75 2.12 -4.30
N GLN A 194 -19.37 3.01 -3.56
CA GLN A 194 -19.95 2.73 -2.25
C GLN A 194 -21.41 3.14 -2.28
N ALA A 195 -22.32 2.20 -1.99
CA ALA A 195 -23.77 2.41 -2.12
C ALA A 195 -24.19 2.93 -3.50
N GLY A 196 -23.53 2.50 -4.58
CA GLY A 196 -23.79 2.91 -5.95
C GLY A 196 -23.21 4.28 -6.35
N LEU A 197 -22.53 4.98 -5.45
CA LEU A 197 -21.90 6.27 -5.71
C LEU A 197 -20.39 6.15 -5.86
N PRO A 198 -19.75 6.94 -6.76
CA PRO A 198 -18.30 6.96 -6.90
C PRO A 198 -17.60 7.38 -5.62
N LEU A 199 -16.53 6.66 -5.28
CA LEU A 199 -15.68 6.99 -4.13
C LEU A 199 -14.84 8.22 -4.41
N SER A 200 -14.72 9.08 -3.40
CA SER A 200 -13.92 10.31 -3.47
C SER A 200 -12.44 10.05 -3.19
N ASN A 201 -11.58 10.69 -3.98
CA ASN A 201 -10.14 10.77 -3.73
C ASN A 201 -9.73 11.98 -2.85
N SER A 202 -10.71 12.75 -2.32
CA SER A 202 -10.45 14.07 -1.73
C SER A 202 -9.63 14.02 -0.43
N ASN A 203 -9.65 12.89 0.29
CA ASN A 203 -8.91 12.74 1.53
C ASN A 203 -7.70 11.83 1.33
N PHE A 204 -6.60 12.36 0.81
CA PHE A 204 -5.31 11.69 0.90
C PHE A 204 -4.85 11.65 2.37
N PHE A 205 -4.22 10.55 2.82
CA PHE A 205 -3.67 10.48 4.17
C PHE A 205 -2.69 11.62 4.40
N ARG A 206 -3.19 12.66 5.04
CA ARG A 206 -2.40 13.64 5.76
C ARG A 206 -2.91 13.64 7.19
N ASN A 207 -2.00 13.62 8.14
CA ASN A 207 -2.35 13.95 9.50
C ASN A 207 -3.12 15.27 9.49
N SER A 208 -4.35 15.25 9.98
CA SER A 208 -5.24 16.39 10.11
C SER A 208 -4.77 17.43 11.13
N ASP A 209 -3.58 17.29 11.69
CA ASP A 209 -3.03 18.20 12.69
C ASP A 209 -2.27 19.40 12.09
N ALA A 210 -2.21 19.53 10.78
CA ALA A 210 -1.82 20.78 10.17
C ALA A 210 -3.03 21.73 10.24
N VAL A 211 -2.96 22.70 11.16
CA VAL A 211 -3.84 23.85 11.28
C VAL A 211 -4.25 24.31 9.87
N VAL A 212 -5.52 24.11 9.55
CA VAL A 212 -6.11 24.64 8.33
C VAL A 212 -6.24 26.14 8.52
N ASN A 213 -5.26 26.90 8.03
CA ASN A 213 -5.54 28.27 7.65
C ASN A 213 -6.51 28.18 6.48
N SER A 214 -7.75 28.49 6.74
CA SER A 214 -8.86 28.55 5.80
C SER A 214 -8.69 29.76 4.87
N GLU A 215 -7.75 29.66 3.94
CA GLU A 215 -7.90 30.40 2.69
C GLU A 215 -8.54 29.42 1.69
N SER A 216 -9.75 29.77 1.27
CA SER A 216 -10.50 29.02 0.28
C SER A 216 -9.75 29.01 -1.05
N THR A 217 -8.86 28.06 -1.23
CA THR A 217 -8.29 27.79 -2.54
C THR A 217 -9.41 27.17 -3.38
N GLU A 218 -9.86 27.92 -4.36
CA GLU A 218 -10.80 27.46 -5.37
C GLU A 218 -10.30 26.13 -5.93
N LYS A 219 -11.06 25.05 -5.68
CA LYS A 219 -10.74 23.73 -6.24
C LYS A 219 -11.15 23.76 -7.70
N HIS A 220 -10.21 23.91 -8.59
CA HIS A 220 -10.46 23.71 -10.02
C HIS A 220 -10.85 22.25 -10.25
N ARG A 221 -12.14 22.01 -10.54
CA ARG A 221 -12.65 20.70 -10.92
C ARG A 221 -12.67 20.64 -12.44
N ILE A 222 -11.95 19.67 -12.99
CA ILE A 222 -12.06 19.32 -14.41
C ILE A 222 -13.17 18.25 -14.50
N TRP A 223 -14.28 18.58 -15.16
CA TRP A 223 -15.30 17.62 -15.54
C TRP A 223 -14.98 17.13 -16.95
N LEU A 224 -14.74 15.83 -17.08
CA LEU A 224 -14.61 15.19 -18.39
C LEU A 224 -15.93 14.47 -18.68
N ASP A 225 -16.76 15.05 -19.54
CA ASP A 225 -17.91 14.38 -20.11
C ASP A 225 -17.44 13.61 -21.35
N ILE A 226 -17.60 12.29 -21.32
CA ILE A 226 -17.45 11.46 -22.52
C ILE A 226 -18.82 11.40 -23.16
N MET A 227 -19.03 12.13 -24.25
CA MET A 227 -20.20 11.96 -25.11
C MET A 227 -19.90 10.86 -26.12
N ASP A 228 -20.72 9.80 -26.08
CA ASP A 228 -20.78 8.78 -27.12
C ASP A 228 -21.57 9.35 -28.30
N GLN A 229 -21.01 9.30 -29.52
CA GLN A 229 -21.70 9.70 -30.76
C GLN A 229 -22.30 8.48 -31.42
#